data_28bafa61ffb2b838ced7a1a5921490c8
#
_entry.id   28bafa61ffb2b838ced7a1a5921490c8
#
_cell.length_a   1.000
_cell.length_b   1.000
_cell.length_c   1.000
_cell.angle_alpha   90.00
_cell.angle_beta   90.00
_cell.angle_gamma   90.00
#
_symmetry.space_group_name_H-M   'P 1'
#
loop_
_entity.id
_entity.type
_entity.pdbx_description
1 polymer ?
#
loop_
_entity_poly.entity_id
_entity_poly.type
_entity_poly.pdbx_seq_one_letter_code
_entity_poly.pdbx_strand_id
1 'polypeptide(L)' 'MNNGTVKWFNESKGFGFISNDEGGEDVFVHFSAIVGEGFKNLAEGQHVTYGTEQDPKNPNKLRAVNVCVA' A
#
# COMPACT_ATOMS: atom_id res chain seq x y z
N MET A 1 -12.67 3.29 2.93
CA MET A 1 -11.22 3.12 2.74
C MET A 1 -10.57 2.69 4.04
N ASN A 2 -9.50 1.95 3.93
CA ASN A 2 -8.76 1.47 5.09
C ASN A 2 -7.68 2.46 5.48
N ASN A 3 -7.33 2.48 6.75
CA ASN A 3 -6.20 3.24 7.26
C ASN A 3 -5.05 2.30 7.53
N GLY A 4 -3.85 2.72 7.18
CA GLY A 4 -2.67 1.91 7.38
C GLY A 4 -1.41 2.73 7.56
N THR A 5 -0.35 2.03 7.90
CA THR A 5 0.98 2.62 8.08
C THR A 5 1.95 1.85 7.20
N VAL A 6 2.76 2.57 6.45
CA VAL A 6 3.76 1.94 5.57
C VAL A 6 4.77 1.19 6.42
N LYS A 7 4.86 -0.10 6.22
CA LYS A 7 5.82 -0.95 6.92
C LYS A 7 7.21 -0.80 6.32
N TRP A 8 7.29 -0.88 5.01
CA TRP A 8 8.50 -0.57 4.24
C TRP A 8 8.12 -0.42 2.77
N PHE A 9 8.96 0.29 2.05
CA PHE A 9 8.76 0.47 0.61
C PHE A 9 10.11 0.54 -0.09
N ASN A 10 10.27 -0.24 -1.16
CA ASN A 10 11.49 -0.27 -1.95
C ASN A 10 11.29 0.55 -3.22
N GLU A 11 11.90 1.72 -3.26
CA GLU A 11 11.78 2.64 -4.41
C GLU A 11 12.34 2.04 -5.70
N SER A 12 13.41 1.28 -5.60
CA SER A 12 14.07 0.70 -6.78
C SER A 12 13.19 -0.34 -7.45
N LYS A 13 12.49 -1.13 -6.66
CA LYS A 13 11.61 -2.18 -7.17
C LYS A 13 10.18 -1.69 -7.33
N GLY A 14 9.81 -0.61 -6.66
CA GLY A 14 8.49 -0.01 -6.80
C GLY A 14 7.40 -0.73 -6.04
N PHE A 15 7.69 -1.40 -4.93
CA PHE A 15 6.67 -2.06 -4.12
C PHE A 15 7.05 -2.10 -2.65
N GLY A 16 6.05 -2.39 -1.82
CA GLY A 16 6.24 -2.49 -0.39
C GLY A 16 5.03 -3.09 0.28
N PHE A 17 4.93 -2.89 1.59
CA PHE A 17 3.82 -3.40 2.38
C PHE A 17 3.28 -2.33 3.32
N ILE A 18 1.97 -2.35 3.50
CA ILE A 18 1.25 -1.49 4.43
C ILE A 18 0.72 -2.35 5.56
N SER A 19 0.98 -1.93 6.79
CA SER A 19 0.40 -2.55 7.97
C SER A 19 -1.00 -1.96 8.17
N ASN A 20 -2.00 -2.81 8.28
CA ASN A 20 -3.38 -2.37 8.47
C ASN A 20 -3.57 -1.91 9.92
N ASP A 21 -3.93 -0.65 10.13
CA ASP A 21 -4.11 -0.09 11.47
C ASP A 21 -5.26 -0.73 12.23
N GLU A 22 -6.20 -1.34 11.53
CA GLU A 22 -7.33 -2.04 12.13
C GLU A 22 -7.02 -3.51 12.47
N GLY A 23 -5.78 -3.92 12.20
CA GLY A 23 -5.36 -5.30 12.42
C GLY A 23 -5.44 -6.13 11.16
N GLY A 24 -4.98 -7.36 11.23
CA GLY A 24 -4.99 -8.27 10.11
C GLY A 24 -3.64 -8.36 9.41
N GLU A 25 -3.63 -8.91 8.22
CA GLU A 25 -2.41 -9.13 7.46
C GLU A 25 -1.92 -7.85 6.80
N ASP A 26 -0.61 -7.79 6.57
CA ASP A 26 -0.02 -6.71 5.78
C ASP A 26 -0.55 -6.75 4.36
N VAL A 27 -0.69 -5.59 3.76
CA VAL A 27 -1.24 -5.44 2.41
C VAL A 27 -0.14 -5.03 1.46
N PHE A 28 -0.01 -5.76 0.35
CA PHE A 28 0.96 -5.43 -0.69
C PHE A 28 0.58 -4.12 -1.39
N VAL A 29 1.57 -3.27 -1.66
CA VAL A 29 1.37 -2.03 -2.41
C VAL A 29 2.42 -1.92 -3.50
N HIS A 30 1.98 -1.57 -4.70
CA HIS A 30 2.84 -1.30 -5.84
C HIS A 30 2.78 0.19 -6.16
N PHE A 31 3.86 0.76 -6.70
CA PHE A 31 3.91 2.19 -6.96
C PHE A 31 2.77 2.67 -7.86
N SER A 32 2.29 1.83 -8.76
CA SER A 32 1.17 2.18 -9.64
C SER A 32 -0.15 2.38 -8.91
N ALA A 33 -0.25 1.89 -7.68
CA ALA A 33 -1.44 2.07 -6.85
C ALA A 33 -1.45 3.37 -6.07
N ILE A 34 -0.32 4.09 -6.03
CA ILE A 34 -0.21 5.35 -5.30
C ILE A 34 -0.85 6.45 -6.13
N VAL A 35 -1.80 7.16 -5.52
CA VAL A 35 -2.51 8.26 -6.18
C VAL A 35 -1.77 9.57 -5.91
N GLY A 36 -1.67 10.41 -6.94
CA GLY A 36 -1.04 11.72 -6.81
C GLY A 36 -0.10 12.01 -7.95
N GLU A 37 0.37 13.25 -8.00
CA GLU A 37 1.33 13.71 -8.99
C GLU A 37 2.74 13.67 -8.42
N GLY A 38 3.73 13.52 -9.29
CA GLY A 38 5.13 13.57 -8.91
C GLY A 38 5.64 12.23 -8.40
N PHE A 39 6.43 12.30 -7.35
CA PHE A 39 7.16 11.15 -6.85
C PHE A 39 6.23 10.12 -6.20
N LYS A 40 6.18 8.94 -6.78
CA LYS A 40 5.33 7.85 -6.29
C LYS A 40 6.15 6.91 -5.42
N ASN A 41 6.46 7.35 -4.22
CA ASN A 41 7.10 6.50 -3.23
C ASN A 41 6.46 6.74 -1.88
N LEU A 42 6.71 5.81 -0.96
CA LEU A 42 6.19 5.87 0.39
C LEU A 42 7.35 5.77 1.37
N ALA A 43 7.25 6.53 2.45
CA ALA A 43 8.25 6.48 3.52
C ALA A 43 7.80 5.50 4.60
N GLU A 44 8.76 4.80 5.18
CA GLU A 44 8.49 3.90 6.29
C GLU A 44 7.87 4.67 7.46
N GLY A 45 6.79 4.14 8.01
CA GLY A 45 6.05 4.79 9.08
C GLY A 45 5.02 5.81 8.65
N GLN A 46 4.91 6.09 7.36
CA GLN A 46 3.96 7.07 6.85
C GLN A 46 2.53 6.52 6.90
N HIS A 47 1.60 7.36 7.34
CA HIS A 47 0.18 6.99 7.36
C HIS A 47 -0.44 7.18 6.00
N VAL A 48 -1.25 6.20 5.59
CA VAL A 48 -1.91 6.21 4.29
C VAL A 48 -3.35 5.74 4.43
N THR A 49 -4.18 6.12 3.45
CA THR A 49 -5.50 5.53 3.27
C THR A 49 -5.50 4.77 1.95
N TYR A 50 -6.22 3.68 1.89
CA TYR A 50 -6.20 2.83 0.71
C TYR A 50 -7.45 1.97 0.63
N GLY A 51 -7.75 1.51 -0.59
CA GLY A 51 -8.71 0.44 -0.80
C GLY A 51 -7.97 -0.88 -0.93
N THR A 52 -8.68 -1.97 -0.93
CA THR A 52 -8.10 -3.29 -1.14
C THR A 52 -8.83 -4.01 -2.26
N GLU A 53 -8.10 -4.83 -2.98
CA GLU A 53 -8.70 -5.77 -3.93
C GLU A 53 -7.90 -7.06 -3.93
N GLN A 54 -8.52 -8.09 -4.43
CA GLN A 54 -7.89 -9.41 -4.52
C GLN A 54 -6.75 -9.37 -5.55
N ASP A 55 -5.60 -9.91 -5.18
CA ASP A 55 -4.47 -9.98 -6.09
C ASP A 55 -4.79 -10.98 -7.20
N PRO A 56 -4.76 -10.57 -8.48
CA PRO A 56 -5.06 -11.48 -9.59
C PRO A 56 -4.09 -12.65 -9.71
N LYS A 57 -2.87 -12.49 -9.23
CA LYS A 57 -1.87 -13.56 -9.26
C LYS A 57 -1.97 -14.49 -8.07
N ASN A 58 -2.51 -14.00 -6.97
CA ASN A 58 -2.63 -14.76 -5.74
C ASN A 58 -3.93 -14.40 -5.03
N PRO A 59 -5.03 -15.10 -5.34
CA PRO A 59 -6.35 -14.74 -4.80
C PRO A 59 -6.47 -14.78 -3.28
N ASN A 60 -5.53 -15.43 -2.61
CA ASN A 60 -5.52 -15.48 -1.15
C ASN A 60 -4.90 -14.26 -0.52
N LYS A 61 -4.38 -13.34 -1.33
CA LYS A 61 -3.73 -12.12 -0.87
C LYS A 61 -4.49 -10.90 -1.34
N LEU A 62 -4.41 -9.84 -0.55
CA LEU A 62 -4.98 -8.54 -0.92
C LEU A 62 -3.85 -7.61 -1.34
N ARG A 63 -4.19 -6.69 -2.23
CA ARG A 63 -3.27 -5.61 -2.60
C ARG A 63 -3.96 -4.27 -2.38
N ALA A 64 -3.18 -3.26 -2.09
CA ALA A 64 -3.70 -1.91 -1.90
C ALA A 64 -3.96 -1.25 -3.26
N VAL A 65 -5.04 -0.48 -3.33
CA VAL A 65 -5.38 0.33 -4.50
C VAL A 65 -5.75 1.73 -4.02
N ASN A 66 -5.57 2.71 -4.89
CA ASN A 66 -5.92 4.11 -4.58
C ASN A 66 -5.27 4.56 -3.27
N VAL A 67 -3.97 4.31 -3.14
CA VAL A 67 -3.22 4.66 -1.94
C VAL A 67 -2.98 6.16 -1.89
N CYS A 68 -3.43 6.80 -0.85
CA CYS A 68 -3.25 8.23 -0.64
C CYS A 68 -2.51 8.47 0.67
N VAL A 69 -1.57 9.41 0.66
CA VAL A 69 -0.90 9.82 1.89
C VAL A 69 -1.90 10.58 2.76
N ALA A 70 -2.00 10.17 3.99
CA ALA A 70 -2.93 10.78 4.93
C ALA A 70 -2.36 12.09 5.51
#